data_8fe8d74f058148704330995c6124ea64
#
_entry.id   8fe8d74f058148704330995c6124ea64
#
_cell.length_a   1.000
_cell.length_b   1.000
_cell.length_c   1.000
_cell.angle_alpha   90.00
_cell.angle_beta   90.00
_cell.angle_gamma   90.00
#
_symmetry.space_group_name_H-M   'P 1'
#
loop_
_entity.id
_entity.type
_entity.pdbx_description
1 polymer ?
#
loop_
_entity_poly.entity_id
_entity_poly.type
_entity_poly.pdbx_seq_one_letter_code
_entity_poly.pdbx_strand_id
1 'polypeptide(L)'
;MVVYKITYPNGKIYIGQDRTDTLNYFGSANSRLIEQDFTREQRRDFTIRKEILWESETATHSEVTLMENRFIRELRSNDPAVGYNRSPRFSVLPSTTQSPP
;
A
#
# COMPACT_ATOMS: atom_id res chain seq x y z
N MET A 1 -8.54 9.09 -11.70
CA MET A 1 -8.05 8.79 -10.36
C MET A 1 -8.01 7.29 -10.15
N VAL A 2 -6.93 6.80 -9.62
CA VAL A 2 -6.78 5.37 -9.40
C VAL A 2 -6.29 5.08 -7.99
N VAL A 3 -6.62 3.88 -7.50
CA VAL A 3 -5.95 3.29 -6.34
C VAL A 3 -5.17 2.10 -6.87
N TYR A 4 -3.89 2.04 -6.55
CA TYR A 4 -3.00 1.03 -7.10
C TYR A 4 -2.29 0.25 -6.00
N LYS A 5 -1.75 -0.89 -6.40
CA LYS A 5 -0.95 -1.74 -5.52
C LYS A 5 0.41 -1.97 -6.15
N ILE A 6 1.47 -1.73 -5.39
CA ILE A 6 2.83 -2.09 -5.77
C ILE A 6 3.17 -3.39 -5.05
N THR A 7 3.72 -4.35 -5.76
CA THR A 7 4.23 -5.58 -5.15
C THR A 7 5.74 -5.60 -5.31
N TYR A 8 6.44 -5.78 -4.20
CA TYR A 8 7.90 -5.78 -4.16
C TYR A 8 8.44 -7.21 -4.27
N PRO A 9 9.73 -7.39 -4.57
CA PRO A 9 10.28 -8.74 -4.80
C PRO A 9 10.12 -9.70 -3.63
N ASN A 10 9.99 -9.19 -2.40
CA ASN A 10 9.77 -10.02 -1.23
C ASN A 10 8.31 -10.33 -0.97
N GLY A 11 7.41 -9.90 -1.85
CA GLY A 11 5.98 -10.14 -1.68
C GLY A 11 5.25 -9.08 -0.88
N LYS A 12 5.96 -8.15 -0.24
CA LYS A 12 5.29 -7.08 0.49
C LYS A 12 4.69 -6.07 -0.48
N ILE A 13 3.66 -5.38 -0.04
CA ILE A 13 2.88 -4.51 -0.92
C ILE A 13 2.78 -3.08 -0.37
N TYR A 14 2.43 -2.18 -1.26
CA TYR A 14 2.12 -0.80 -0.92
C TYR A 14 0.89 -0.37 -1.71
N ILE A 15 -0.08 0.22 -1.03
CA ILE A 15 -1.29 0.75 -1.65
C ILE A 15 -1.16 2.26 -1.72
N GLY A 16 -1.46 2.84 -2.87
CA GLY A 16 -1.40 4.27 -3.04
C GLY A 16 -2.55 4.79 -3.89
N GLN A 17 -2.69 6.11 -3.92
CA GLN A 17 -3.65 6.75 -4.82
C GLN A 17 -2.89 7.68 -5.76
N ASP A 18 -3.38 7.77 -6.98
CA ASP A 18 -2.82 8.68 -7.97
C ASP A 18 -3.99 9.38 -8.64
N ARG A 19 -4.13 10.65 -8.37
CA ARG A 19 -5.25 11.43 -8.88
C ARG A 19 -5.10 11.75 -10.35
N THR A 20 -3.90 11.65 -10.89
CA THR A 20 -3.62 11.95 -12.28
C THR A 20 -3.36 10.71 -13.12
N ASP A 21 -3.30 9.53 -12.49
CA ASP A 21 -3.02 8.26 -13.16
C ASP A 21 -1.72 8.33 -13.97
N THR A 22 -0.67 8.77 -13.33
CA THR A 22 0.64 8.89 -13.96
C THR A 22 1.35 7.52 -13.93
N LEU A 23 1.79 7.06 -15.07
CA LEU A 23 2.33 5.71 -15.21
C LEU A 23 3.49 5.43 -14.24
N ASN A 24 4.37 6.37 -14.07
CA ASN A 24 5.57 6.17 -13.25
C ASN A 24 5.46 6.76 -11.86
N TYR A 25 4.25 6.94 -11.35
CA TYR A 25 4.05 7.40 -9.98
C TYR A 25 3.92 6.18 -9.07
N PHE A 26 4.82 6.06 -8.08
CA PHE A 26 4.84 4.91 -7.18
C PHE A 26 4.55 5.27 -5.73
N GLY A 27 4.15 6.52 -5.46
CA GLY A 27 3.71 6.91 -4.14
C GLY A 27 4.85 7.14 -3.15
N SER A 28 4.48 7.14 -1.87
CA SER A 28 5.43 7.44 -0.80
C SER A 28 5.41 6.32 0.24
N ALA A 29 5.84 5.15 -0.17
CA ALA A 29 5.95 4.01 0.72
C ALA A 29 6.99 4.28 1.81
N ASN A 30 6.97 3.46 2.86
CA ASN A 30 7.93 3.58 3.96
C ASN A 30 9.32 3.15 3.47
N SER A 31 10.10 4.12 2.99
CA SER A 31 11.39 3.84 2.39
C SER A 31 12.38 3.24 3.37
N ARG A 32 12.26 3.58 4.65
CA ARG A 32 13.17 3.02 5.66
C ARG A 32 12.99 1.51 5.79
N LEU A 33 11.75 1.04 5.81
CA LEU A 33 11.49 -0.39 5.86
C LEU A 33 11.94 -1.08 4.59
N ILE A 34 11.72 -0.45 3.44
CA ILE A 34 12.16 -1.02 2.17
C ILE A 34 13.67 -1.17 2.16
N GLU A 35 14.39 -0.15 2.62
CA GLU A 35 15.85 -0.22 2.66
C GLU A 35 16.36 -1.30 3.59
N GLN A 36 15.64 -1.56 4.69
CA GLN A 36 16.02 -2.61 5.61
C GLN A 36 15.78 -4.01 5.03
N ASP A 37 14.76 -4.14 4.21
CA ASP A 37 14.34 -5.43 3.70
C ASP A 37 15.16 -5.92 2.51
N PHE A 38 15.93 -5.02 1.87
CA PHE A 38 16.66 -5.39 0.65
C PHE A 38 18.12 -5.01 0.76
N THR A 39 19.01 -5.98 0.52
CA THR A 39 20.44 -5.74 0.50
C THR A 39 20.82 -5.01 -0.77
N ARG A 40 22.04 -4.51 -0.82
CA ARG A 40 22.58 -3.88 -2.01
C ARG A 40 22.54 -4.82 -3.21
N GLU A 41 22.84 -6.07 -2.98
CA GLU A 41 22.83 -7.09 -4.02
C GLU A 41 21.43 -7.26 -4.59
N GLN A 42 20.42 -7.33 -3.72
CA GLN A 42 19.05 -7.48 -4.15
C GLN A 42 18.55 -6.26 -4.92
N ARG A 43 19.07 -5.08 -4.59
CA ARG A 43 18.66 -3.86 -5.28
C ARG A 43 19.20 -3.76 -6.69
N ARG A 44 20.22 -4.51 -7.03
CA ARG A 44 20.82 -4.45 -8.37
C ARG A 44 19.91 -5.05 -9.44
N ASP A 45 18.99 -5.92 -9.02
CA ASP A 45 18.02 -6.51 -9.93
C ASP A 45 16.67 -6.49 -9.21
N PHE A 46 16.01 -5.34 -9.27
CA PHE A 46 14.87 -5.04 -8.41
C PHE A 46 13.64 -4.79 -9.27
N THR A 47 12.72 -5.75 -9.27
CA THR A 47 11.50 -5.66 -10.06
C THR A 47 10.32 -5.39 -9.14
N ILE A 48 9.53 -4.39 -9.48
CA ILE A 48 8.27 -4.14 -8.78
C ILE A 48 7.14 -4.29 -9.78
N ARG A 49 5.94 -4.61 -9.27
CA ARG A 49 4.75 -4.75 -10.10
C ARG A 49 3.71 -3.76 -9.62
N LYS A 50 3.13 -3.00 -10.54
CA LYS A 50 2.07 -2.06 -10.23
C LYS A 50 0.77 -2.53 -10.84
N GLU A 51 -0.28 -2.60 -10.03
CA GLU A 51 -1.62 -2.98 -10.49
C GLU A 51 -2.61 -1.89 -10.12
N ILE A 52 -3.58 -1.63 -10.99
CA ILE A 52 -4.69 -0.73 -10.66
C ILE A 52 -5.77 -1.57 -10.00
N LEU A 53 -6.11 -1.24 -8.78
CA LEU A 53 -7.15 -1.94 -8.04
C LEU A 53 -8.53 -1.33 -8.25
N TRP A 54 -8.57 -0.03 -8.47
CA TRP A 54 -9.81 0.71 -8.61
C TRP A 54 -9.54 2.00 -9.38
N GLU A 55 -10.47 2.42 -10.21
CA GLU A 55 -10.33 3.69 -10.92
C GLU A 55 -11.67 4.35 -11.10
N SER A 56 -11.66 5.66 -11.22
CA SER A 56 -12.86 6.46 -11.48
C SER A 56 -12.46 7.78 -12.10
N GLU A 57 -13.26 8.24 -13.06
CA GLU A 57 -13.07 9.56 -13.66
C GLU A 57 -13.89 10.62 -12.94
N THR A 58 -14.83 10.22 -12.10
CA THR A 58 -15.78 11.16 -11.50
C THR A 58 -15.69 11.23 -9.97
N ALA A 59 -14.90 10.39 -9.35
CA ALA A 59 -14.79 10.34 -7.90
C ALA A 59 -14.17 11.62 -7.34
N THR A 60 -14.61 12.00 -6.15
CA THR A 60 -14.00 13.11 -5.43
C THR A 60 -12.71 12.64 -4.77
N HIS A 61 -11.87 13.59 -4.32
CA HIS A 61 -10.67 13.25 -3.58
C HIS A 61 -10.99 12.46 -2.32
N SER A 62 -12.11 12.79 -1.67
CA SER A 62 -12.53 12.05 -0.47
C SER A 62 -12.88 10.60 -0.80
N GLU A 63 -13.55 10.38 -1.91
CA GLU A 63 -13.90 9.03 -2.32
C GLU A 63 -12.68 8.20 -2.65
N VAL A 64 -11.70 8.79 -3.34
CA VAL A 64 -10.46 8.09 -3.64
C VAL A 64 -9.72 7.70 -2.36
N THR A 65 -9.67 8.63 -1.39
CA THR A 65 -9.03 8.37 -0.11
C THR A 65 -9.75 7.26 0.66
N LEU A 66 -11.07 7.25 0.61
CA LEU A 66 -11.84 6.17 1.22
C LEU A 66 -11.50 4.82 0.61
N MET A 67 -11.41 4.77 -0.70
CA MET A 67 -11.08 3.52 -1.39
C MET A 67 -9.65 3.08 -1.07
N GLU A 68 -8.72 4.01 -1.05
CA GLU A 68 -7.35 3.69 -0.68
C GLU A 68 -7.28 3.09 0.72
N ASN A 69 -7.92 3.74 1.69
CA ASN A 69 -7.91 3.25 3.07
C ASN A 69 -8.61 1.89 3.19
N ARG A 70 -9.65 1.68 2.41
CA ARG A 70 -10.34 0.39 2.40
C ARG A 70 -9.40 -0.72 1.94
N PHE A 71 -8.69 -0.51 0.84
CA PHE A 71 -7.75 -1.51 0.34
C PHE A 71 -6.59 -1.73 1.31
N ILE A 72 -6.09 -0.66 1.93
CA ILE A 72 -5.02 -0.81 2.92
C ILE A 72 -5.47 -1.72 4.05
N ARG A 73 -6.69 -1.53 4.55
CA ARG A 73 -7.20 -2.37 5.64
C ARG A 73 -7.48 -3.80 5.20
N GLU A 74 -8.09 -3.96 4.04
CA GLU A 74 -8.44 -5.30 3.55
C GLU A 74 -7.20 -6.13 3.24
N LEU A 75 -6.19 -5.51 2.66
CA LEU A 75 -4.96 -6.20 2.29
C LEU A 75 -3.88 -6.11 3.35
N ARG A 76 -4.13 -5.33 4.42
CA ARG A 76 -3.24 -5.20 5.56
C ARG A 76 -1.87 -4.66 5.19
N SER A 77 -1.81 -3.79 4.18
CA SER A 77 -0.53 -3.24 3.73
C SER A 77 0.11 -2.28 4.73
N ASN A 78 -0.63 -1.87 5.75
CA ASN A 78 -0.10 -1.05 6.84
C ASN A 78 0.47 -1.89 8.00
N ASP A 79 0.38 -3.22 7.90
CA ASP A 79 1.08 -4.12 8.81
C ASP A 79 2.51 -4.28 8.29
N PRO A 80 3.54 -3.94 9.07
CA PRO A 80 4.92 -4.01 8.58
C PRO A 80 5.35 -5.40 8.12
N ALA A 81 4.67 -6.44 8.55
CA ALA A 81 4.96 -7.79 8.08
C ALA A 81 4.39 -8.05 6.68
N VAL A 82 3.46 -7.23 6.23
CA VAL A 82 2.73 -7.42 4.98
C VAL A 82 3.06 -6.36 3.96
N GLY A 83 3.29 -5.12 4.38
CA GLY A 83 3.44 -4.03 3.45
C GLY A 83 4.14 -2.81 4.00
N TYR A 84 4.15 -1.76 3.20
CA TYR A 84 4.93 -0.55 3.47
C TYR A 84 4.09 0.70 3.66
N ASN A 85 2.80 0.57 3.90
CA ASN A 85 1.97 1.72 4.19
C ASN A 85 2.16 2.16 5.63
N ARG A 86 2.36 3.47 5.84
CA ARG A 86 2.49 4.02 7.18
C ARG A 86 1.15 4.35 7.79
N SER A 87 0.16 4.68 6.98
CA SER A 87 -1.16 5.04 7.48
C SER A 87 -2.23 4.41 6.61
N PRO A 88 -3.42 4.18 7.13
CA PRO A 88 -3.74 4.41 8.53
C PRO A 88 -2.89 3.53 9.43
N ARG A 89 -2.73 3.95 10.68
CA ARG A 89 -1.86 3.23 11.61
C ARG A 89 -2.39 1.82 11.83
N PHE A 90 -1.52 0.85 11.76
CA PHE A 90 -1.90 -0.54 11.96
C PHE A 90 -2.11 -0.82 13.43
N SER A 91 -3.19 -1.55 13.75
CA SER A 91 -3.47 -1.95 15.10
C SER A 91 -4.03 -3.36 15.10
N VAL A 92 -3.39 -4.21 15.86
CA VAL A 92 -3.86 -5.58 16.01
C VAL A 92 -4.88 -5.68 17.11
N LEU A 93 -4.73 -4.85 18.10
CA LEU A 93 -5.50 -4.94 19.30
C LEU A 93 -7.00 -4.93 19.12
N PRO A 94 -7.55 -4.05 18.36
CA PRO A 94 -8.99 -3.98 18.27
C PRO A 94 -9.61 -5.26 17.78
N SER A 95 -8.99 -5.91 16.85
CA SER A 95 -9.62 -7.07 16.30
C SER A 95 -9.70 -8.19 17.30
N THR A 96 -8.74 -8.29 18.19
CA THR A 96 -8.76 -9.35 19.15
C THR A 96 -9.69 -9.04 20.29
N THR A 97 -9.75 -7.81 20.70
CA THR A 97 -10.54 -7.47 21.82
C THR A 97 -12.00 -7.55 21.54
N GLN A 98 -12.35 -7.42 20.32
CA GLN A 98 -13.70 -7.43 19.99
C GLN A 98 -14.30 -8.76 19.98
N SER A 99 -13.55 -9.68 19.95
CA SER A 99 -14.05 -10.90 19.92
C SER A 99 -14.83 -11.07 21.06
N PRO A 100 -15.30 -10.96 21.55
CA PRO A 100 -16.00 -11.24 22.41
C PRO A 100 -16.79 -11.36 22.37
N PRO A 101 -17.20 -11.52 22.61
CA PRO A 101 -17.82 -11.78 23.33
C PRO A 101 -18.41 -12.43 23.54
#